data_c499711a70b4c4104d6a7814897a32c4
#
_entry.id   c499711a70b4c4104d6a7814897a32c4
#
_cell.length_a   1.000
_cell.length_b   1.000
_cell.length_c   1.000
_cell.angle_alpha   90.00
_cell.angle_beta   90.00
_cell.angle_gamma   90.00
#
_symmetry.space_group_name_H-M   'P 1'
#
loop_
_entity.id
_entity.type
_entity.pdbx_description
1 polymer ?
#
loop_
_entity_poly.entity_id
_entity_poly.type
_entity_poly.pdbx_seq_one_letter_code
_entity_poly.pdbx_strand_id
1 'polypeptide(L)'
;VTGVQTCALPIFLGAALQVAWTHWLLQLDLSDLREREDQTLCPCCGAPPMAGVIRHRGQLNGLRYLVCSLCACEWHYVRLKCSHCRSTKKLDYLHFEGSPNGIKAEACPECNGYLKQLYLELAPDGESLSADLATLDLDLLLADQGYNRQAPNLLLAPGNEA
;
A
#
# COMPACT_ATOMS: atom_id res chain seq x y z
N VAL A 1 20.25 1.43 26.66
CA VAL A 1 19.79 2.74 26.13
C VAL A 1 20.14 2.90 24.65
N THR A 2 20.85 1.96 24.01
CA THR A 2 21.34 2.07 22.63
C THR A 2 20.40 1.48 21.56
N GLY A 3 19.37 0.75 21.92
CA GLY A 3 18.46 0.07 20.96
C GLY A 3 17.45 0.98 20.27
N VAL A 4 17.09 2.11 20.85
CA VAL A 4 16.03 3.00 20.30
C VAL A 4 16.57 3.94 19.20
N GLN A 5 17.86 4.26 19.19
CA GLN A 5 18.44 5.18 18.21
C GLN A 5 18.61 4.57 16.80
N THR A 6 18.74 3.24 16.69
CA THR A 6 18.93 2.58 15.39
C THR A 6 17.65 2.46 14.58
N CYS A 7 16.48 2.46 15.21
CA CYS A 7 15.18 2.34 14.51
C CYS A 7 14.67 3.66 13.87
N ALA A 8 15.11 4.80 14.37
CA ALA A 8 14.62 6.10 13.88
C ALA A 8 15.25 6.53 12.53
N LEU A 9 16.53 6.23 12.32
CA LEU A 9 17.24 6.65 11.11
C LEU A 9 16.63 6.09 9.80
N PRO A 10 16.30 4.81 9.69
CA PRO A 10 15.60 4.27 8.51
C PRO A 10 14.25 4.95 8.23
N ILE A 11 13.49 5.30 9.27
CA ILE A 11 12.21 5.98 9.15
C ILE A 11 12.42 7.38 8.56
N PHE A 12 13.36 8.17 9.08
CA PHE A 12 13.66 9.52 8.58
C PHE A 12 14.21 9.48 7.16
N LEU A 13 15.11 8.55 6.84
CA LEU A 13 15.63 8.37 5.49
C LEU A 13 14.53 7.97 4.51
N GLY A 14 13.66 7.04 4.90
CA GLY A 14 12.50 6.64 4.09
C GLY A 14 11.57 7.81 3.82
N ALA A 15 11.21 8.57 4.84
CA ALA A 15 10.37 9.76 4.69
C ALA A 15 11.02 10.84 3.79
N ALA A 16 12.32 11.10 3.97
CA ALA A 16 13.05 12.03 3.11
C ALA A 16 13.07 11.59 1.64
N LEU A 17 13.25 10.29 1.38
CA LEU A 17 13.19 9.73 0.04
C LEU A 17 11.79 9.85 -0.57
N GLN A 18 10.73 9.59 0.20
CA GLN A 18 9.35 9.76 -0.27
C GLN A 18 9.07 11.22 -0.66
N VAL A 19 9.49 12.19 0.16
CA VAL A 19 9.35 13.62 -0.15
C VAL A 19 10.10 13.98 -1.43
N ALA A 20 11.35 13.55 -1.56
CA ALA A 20 12.17 13.84 -2.74
C ALA A 20 11.58 13.23 -4.03
N TRP A 21 11.19 11.97 -4.00
CA TRP A 21 10.59 11.29 -5.16
C TRP A 21 9.24 11.87 -5.54
N THR A 22 8.38 12.19 -4.57
CA THR A 22 7.10 12.83 -4.84
C THR A 22 7.31 14.22 -5.46
N HIS A 23 8.25 14.99 -4.93
CA HIS A 23 8.58 16.30 -5.47
C HIS A 23 9.07 16.22 -6.92
N TRP A 24 9.96 15.30 -7.25
CA TRP A 24 10.44 15.10 -8.62
C TRP A 24 9.31 14.64 -9.55
N LEU A 25 8.47 13.72 -9.11
CA LEU A 25 7.35 13.24 -9.90
C LEU A 25 6.39 14.36 -10.30
N LEU A 26 6.12 15.30 -9.39
CA LEU A 26 5.25 16.45 -9.66
C LEU A 26 5.82 17.43 -10.70
N GLN A 27 7.11 17.35 -11.02
CA GLN A 27 7.77 18.19 -12.02
C GLN A 27 7.91 17.49 -13.38
N LEU A 28 7.63 16.20 -13.46
CA LEU A 28 7.73 15.45 -14.71
C LEU A 28 6.43 15.54 -15.51
N ASP A 29 6.57 15.67 -16.82
CA ASP A 29 5.45 15.44 -17.73
C ASP A 29 5.21 13.94 -17.84
N LEU A 30 4.09 13.48 -17.30
CA LEU A 30 3.70 12.08 -17.29
C LEU A 30 2.82 11.68 -18.48
N SER A 31 2.60 12.57 -19.45
CA SER A 31 1.73 12.31 -20.61
C SER A 31 2.20 11.13 -21.47
N ASP A 32 3.50 10.84 -21.48
CA ASP A 32 4.09 9.72 -22.21
C ASP A 32 4.18 8.42 -21.39
N LEU A 33 3.79 8.46 -20.11
CA LEU A 33 3.72 7.25 -19.28
C LEU A 33 2.59 6.34 -19.76
N ARG A 34 2.97 5.28 -20.47
CA ARG A 34 2.01 4.25 -20.87
C ARG A 34 1.72 3.36 -19.66
N GLU A 35 0.49 3.45 -19.14
CA GLU A 35 0.00 2.44 -18.21
C GLU A 35 -0.03 1.09 -18.94
N ARG A 36 0.71 0.13 -18.40
CA ARG A 36 0.62 -1.25 -18.84
C ARG A 36 -0.45 -1.95 -18.03
N GLU A 37 -1.34 -2.66 -18.70
CA GLU A 37 -2.27 -3.54 -18.03
C GLU A 37 -1.51 -4.52 -17.14
N ASP A 38 -2.03 -4.75 -15.91
CA ASP A 38 -1.44 -5.68 -14.93
C ASP A 38 -0.05 -5.31 -14.36
N GLN A 39 0.27 -4.04 -14.31
CA GLN A 39 1.52 -3.58 -13.72
C GLN A 39 1.47 -3.62 -12.19
N THR A 40 2.22 -4.55 -11.58
CA THR A 40 2.27 -4.75 -10.11
C THR A 40 3.20 -3.78 -9.39
N LEU A 41 4.13 -3.17 -10.11
CA LEU A 41 5.08 -2.18 -9.58
C LEU A 41 4.76 -0.80 -10.14
N CYS A 42 5.16 0.24 -9.43
CA CYS A 42 4.94 1.62 -9.83
C CYS A 42 5.48 1.93 -11.23
N PRO A 43 4.68 2.50 -12.14
CA PRO A 43 5.14 2.86 -13.49
C PRO A 43 6.22 3.95 -13.49
N CYS A 44 6.29 4.77 -12.44
CA CYS A 44 7.21 5.90 -12.36
C CYS A 44 8.56 5.54 -11.74
N CYS A 45 8.57 4.77 -10.64
CA CYS A 45 9.81 4.52 -9.89
C CYS A 45 10.12 3.03 -9.66
N GLY A 46 9.22 2.12 -10.05
CA GLY A 46 9.42 0.68 -9.90
C GLY A 46 9.22 0.14 -8.47
N ALA A 47 8.87 0.98 -7.48
CA ALA A 47 8.61 0.52 -6.12
C ALA A 47 7.27 -0.25 -6.03
N PRO A 48 7.13 -1.17 -5.04
CA PRO A 48 5.88 -1.89 -4.82
C PRO A 48 4.78 -0.96 -4.26
N PRO A 49 3.50 -1.33 -4.43
CA PRO A 49 2.40 -0.57 -3.82
C PRO A 49 2.39 -0.72 -2.30
N MET A 50 2.10 0.37 -1.59
CA MET A 50 1.88 0.35 -0.14
C MET A 50 0.43 0.11 0.23
N ALA A 51 -0.51 0.56 -0.60
CA ALA A 51 -1.94 0.45 -0.41
C ALA A 51 -2.68 0.42 -1.74
N GLY A 52 -3.94 0.00 -1.71
CA GLY A 52 -4.89 0.18 -2.78
C GLY A 52 -5.97 1.19 -2.39
N VAL A 53 -6.52 1.91 -3.35
CA VAL A 53 -7.65 2.82 -3.17
C VAL A 53 -8.79 2.39 -4.07
N ILE A 54 -9.94 2.12 -3.48
CA ILE A 54 -11.17 1.83 -4.21
C ILE A 54 -11.95 3.13 -4.36
N ARG A 55 -11.96 3.67 -5.56
CA ARG A 55 -12.64 4.93 -5.87
C ARG A 55 -14.11 4.69 -6.17
N HIS A 56 -14.95 5.57 -5.65
CA HIS A 56 -16.39 5.57 -5.87
C HIS A 56 -16.81 6.93 -6.41
N ARG A 57 -16.64 7.15 -7.72
CA ARG A 57 -17.05 8.41 -8.38
C ARG A 57 -17.81 8.14 -9.67
N GLY A 58 -19.06 8.58 -9.71
CA GLY A 58 -19.88 8.61 -10.94
C GLY A 58 -20.03 7.25 -11.61
N GLN A 59 -19.79 7.20 -12.93
CA GLN A 59 -19.92 5.98 -13.74
C GLN A 59 -18.77 4.97 -13.55
N LEU A 60 -17.67 5.37 -12.86
CA LEU A 60 -16.46 4.57 -12.66
C LEU A 60 -16.41 4.02 -11.22
N ASN A 61 -17.53 3.46 -10.75
CA ASN A 61 -17.64 2.95 -9.40
C ASN A 61 -16.83 1.67 -9.20
N GLY A 62 -16.06 1.60 -8.11
CA GLY A 62 -15.35 0.42 -7.69
C GLY A 62 -14.04 0.14 -8.42
N LEU A 63 -13.48 1.09 -9.15
CA LEU A 63 -12.15 0.96 -9.72
C LEU A 63 -11.09 1.00 -8.62
N ARG A 64 -10.13 0.08 -8.74
CA ARG A 64 -8.98 0.01 -7.85
C ARG A 64 -7.77 0.72 -8.45
N TYR A 65 -7.15 1.58 -7.65
CA TYR A 65 -5.85 2.17 -7.92
C TYR A 65 -4.86 1.68 -6.87
N LEU A 66 -3.66 1.34 -7.30
CA LEU A 66 -2.53 1.05 -6.41
C LEU A 66 -1.77 2.35 -6.14
N VAL A 67 -1.27 2.50 -4.91
CA VAL A 67 -0.52 3.69 -4.47
C VAL A 67 0.91 3.30 -4.17
N CYS A 68 1.85 3.97 -4.79
CA CYS A 68 3.28 3.68 -4.66
C CYS A 68 3.79 3.97 -3.24
N SER A 69 4.61 3.06 -2.71
CA SER A 69 5.25 3.23 -1.40
C SER A 69 6.33 4.30 -1.36
N LEU A 70 6.85 4.75 -2.50
CA LEU A 70 7.96 5.69 -2.58
C LEU A 70 7.55 7.06 -3.14
N CYS A 71 6.88 7.10 -4.29
CA CYS A 71 6.59 8.36 -4.99
C CYS A 71 5.12 8.78 -4.96
N ALA A 72 4.28 8.03 -4.23
CA ALA A 72 2.84 8.24 -4.12
C ALA A 72 2.07 8.25 -5.47
N CYS A 73 2.70 7.86 -6.58
CA CYS A 73 2.02 7.68 -7.86
C CYS A 73 0.88 6.68 -7.71
N GLU A 74 -0.27 7.01 -8.28
CA GLU A 74 -1.41 6.11 -8.35
C GLU A 74 -1.55 5.56 -9.77
N TRP A 75 -1.82 4.26 -9.91
CA TRP A 75 -2.10 3.63 -11.21
C TRP A 75 -3.24 2.64 -11.11
N HIS A 76 -3.98 2.51 -12.19
CA HIS A 76 -5.09 1.57 -12.26
C HIS A 76 -4.60 0.12 -12.20
N TYR A 77 -5.29 -0.72 -11.42
CA TYR A 77 -5.04 -2.15 -11.38
C TYR A 77 -6.35 -2.93 -11.25
N VAL A 78 -6.48 -3.99 -12.03
CA VAL A 78 -7.70 -4.80 -12.06
C VAL A 78 -8.07 -5.29 -10.67
N ARG A 79 -9.32 -5.04 -10.26
CA ARG A 79 -9.89 -5.56 -9.02
C ARG A 79 -10.03 -7.09 -9.11
N LEU A 80 -9.98 -7.77 -7.97
CA LEU A 80 -10.05 -9.24 -7.86
C LEU A 80 -8.83 -9.99 -8.44
N LYS A 81 -7.73 -9.31 -8.60
CA LYS A 81 -6.45 -9.88 -9.01
C LYS A 81 -5.38 -9.50 -7.99
N CYS A 82 -4.60 -10.47 -7.53
CA CYS A 82 -3.53 -10.19 -6.58
C CYS A 82 -2.50 -9.22 -7.17
N SER A 83 -2.20 -8.15 -6.45
CA SER A 83 -1.22 -7.15 -6.87
C SER A 83 0.22 -7.64 -6.77
N HIS A 84 0.46 -8.81 -6.18
CA HIS A 84 1.79 -9.42 -6.03
C HIS A 84 2.03 -10.53 -7.05
N CYS A 85 1.32 -11.64 -6.92
CA CYS A 85 1.54 -12.81 -7.76
C CYS A 85 0.65 -12.86 -9.01
N ARG A 86 -0.23 -11.88 -9.21
CA ARG A 86 -1.18 -11.77 -10.31
C ARG A 86 -2.22 -12.90 -10.36
N SER A 87 -2.35 -13.69 -9.31
CA SER A 87 -3.39 -14.72 -9.23
C SER A 87 -4.77 -14.09 -9.33
N THR A 88 -5.65 -14.75 -10.09
CA THR A 88 -7.09 -14.44 -10.21
C THR A 88 -7.95 -15.34 -9.33
N LYS A 89 -7.34 -16.18 -8.52
CA LYS A 89 -8.06 -16.99 -7.55
C LYS A 89 -8.65 -16.11 -6.46
N LYS A 90 -9.60 -16.67 -5.71
CA LYS A 90 -10.30 -15.96 -4.65
C LYS A 90 -9.30 -15.29 -3.68
N LEU A 91 -9.48 -13.99 -3.49
CA LEU A 91 -8.78 -13.20 -2.48
C LEU A 91 -9.66 -13.12 -1.23
N ASP A 92 -9.04 -13.17 -0.07
CA ASP A 92 -9.72 -12.99 1.20
C ASP A 92 -9.67 -11.50 1.60
N TYR A 93 -10.80 -11.01 2.15
CA TYR A 93 -10.92 -9.64 2.62
C TYR A 93 -11.08 -9.65 4.13
N LEU A 94 -10.05 -9.20 4.81
CA LEU A 94 -9.96 -9.19 6.27
C LEU A 94 -10.11 -7.77 6.79
N HIS A 95 -10.81 -7.61 7.89
CA HIS A 95 -10.91 -6.35 8.63
C HIS A 95 -10.90 -6.65 10.12
N PHE A 96 -10.46 -5.70 10.91
CA PHE A 96 -10.43 -5.80 12.35
C PHE A 96 -11.65 -5.08 12.94
N GLU A 97 -12.35 -5.69 13.90
CA GLU A 97 -13.42 -5.02 14.65
C GLU A 97 -12.80 -3.87 15.47
N GLY A 98 -13.20 -2.64 15.16
CA GLY A 98 -12.61 -1.42 15.73
C GLY A 98 -11.66 -0.67 14.82
N SER A 99 -11.25 -1.24 13.68
CA SER A 99 -10.52 -0.48 12.65
C SER A 99 -11.36 0.66 12.09
N PRO A 100 -10.72 1.76 11.67
CA PRO A 100 -11.42 2.84 10.97
C PRO A 100 -12.27 2.29 9.82
N ASN A 101 -13.50 2.79 9.71
CA ASN A 101 -14.38 2.44 8.60
C ASN A 101 -13.69 2.73 7.26
N GLY A 102 -13.82 1.79 6.33
CA GLY A 102 -13.31 1.96 4.98
C GLY A 102 -11.93 1.34 4.72
N ILE A 103 -11.29 0.68 5.71
CA ILE A 103 -10.03 -0.02 5.49
C ILE A 103 -10.24 -1.54 5.63
N LYS A 104 -9.76 -2.30 4.64
CA LYS A 104 -9.73 -3.77 4.65
C LYS A 104 -8.42 -4.26 4.07
N ALA A 105 -7.94 -5.39 4.54
CA ALA A 105 -6.81 -6.07 3.91
C ALA A 105 -7.33 -7.06 2.86
N GLU A 106 -6.77 -6.98 1.66
CA GLU A 106 -6.91 -7.96 0.61
C GLU A 106 -5.74 -8.93 0.73
N ALA A 107 -6.00 -10.16 1.14
CA ALA A 107 -5.00 -11.19 1.35
C ALA A 107 -5.08 -12.28 0.28
N CYS A 108 -3.94 -12.70 -0.22
CA CYS A 108 -3.85 -13.73 -1.26
C CYS A 108 -3.33 -15.04 -0.67
N PRO A 109 -4.14 -16.11 -0.65
CA PRO A 109 -3.71 -17.41 -0.12
C PRO A 109 -2.67 -18.12 -1.01
N GLU A 110 -2.50 -17.71 -2.27
CA GLU A 110 -1.54 -18.32 -3.19
C GLU A 110 -0.10 -17.88 -2.93
N CYS A 111 0.11 -16.62 -2.53
CA CYS A 111 1.45 -16.09 -2.27
C CYS A 111 1.65 -15.60 -0.83
N ASN A 112 0.62 -15.72 -0.01
CA ASN A 112 0.58 -15.19 1.36
C ASN A 112 0.91 -13.68 1.42
N GLY A 113 0.71 -12.96 0.32
CA GLY A 113 0.85 -11.52 0.28
C GLY A 113 -0.45 -10.82 0.61
N TYR A 114 -0.39 -9.65 1.24
CA TYR A 114 -1.56 -8.81 1.45
C TYR A 114 -1.31 -7.36 1.06
N LEU A 115 -2.41 -6.64 0.79
CA LEU A 115 -2.42 -5.20 0.54
C LEU A 115 -3.63 -4.58 1.24
N LYS A 116 -3.43 -3.50 1.98
CA LYS A 116 -4.55 -2.76 2.58
C LYS A 116 -5.27 -1.94 1.51
N GLN A 117 -6.60 -1.96 1.54
CA GLN A 117 -7.48 -1.28 0.60
C GLN A 117 -8.27 -0.20 1.33
N LEU A 118 -8.18 1.04 0.87
CA LEU A 118 -8.99 2.16 1.33
C LEU A 118 -10.23 2.31 0.43
N TYR A 119 -11.40 2.19 1.00
CA TYR A 119 -12.69 2.35 0.32
C TYR A 119 -13.20 3.78 0.49
N LEU A 120 -13.05 4.62 -0.52
CA LEU A 120 -13.47 6.03 -0.48
C LEU A 120 -15.00 6.21 -0.42
N GLU A 121 -15.78 5.15 -0.65
CA GLU A 121 -17.22 5.15 -0.38
C GLU A 121 -17.52 5.28 1.13
N LEU A 122 -16.70 4.63 1.96
CA LEU A 122 -16.87 4.59 3.41
C LEU A 122 -16.04 5.67 4.13
N ALA A 123 -14.99 6.16 3.50
CA ALA A 123 -14.10 7.20 4.01
C ALA A 123 -13.75 8.19 2.89
N PRO A 124 -14.69 9.11 2.52
CA PRO A 124 -14.52 9.98 1.34
C PRO A 124 -13.30 10.89 1.39
N ASP A 125 -12.91 11.33 2.59
CA ASP A 125 -11.74 12.19 2.83
C ASP A 125 -10.50 11.40 3.25
N GLY A 126 -10.56 10.06 3.13
CA GLY A 126 -9.46 9.18 3.50
C GLY A 126 -8.25 9.38 2.58
N GLU A 127 -7.05 9.35 3.19
CA GLU A 127 -5.77 9.42 2.50
C GLU A 127 -5.00 8.11 2.78
N SER A 128 -4.37 7.54 1.74
CA SER A 128 -3.84 6.17 1.77
C SER A 128 -2.68 5.99 2.75
N LEU A 129 -1.77 6.97 2.87
CA LEU A 129 -0.61 6.88 3.77
C LEU A 129 -1.05 6.96 5.24
N SER A 130 -1.89 7.92 5.58
CA SER A 130 -2.42 8.07 6.94
C SER A 130 -3.30 6.89 7.34
N ALA A 131 -4.10 6.38 6.41
CA ALA A 131 -4.93 5.20 6.61
C ALA A 131 -4.07 3.95 6.87
N ASP A 132 -2.98 3.80 6.13
CA ASP A 132 -2.02 2.70 6.32
C ASP A 132 -1.35 2.77 7.69
N LEU A 133 -0.90 3.95 8.11
CA LEU A 133 -0.27 4.16 9.42
C LEU A 133 -1.26 4.02 10.59
N ALA A 134 -2.51 4.40 10.41
CA ALA A 134 -3.55 4.29 11.44
C ALA A 134 -4.01 2.85 11.69
N THR A 135 -3.60 1.89 10.87
CA THR A 135 -4.02 0.47 10.93
C THR A 135 -2.84 -0.49 11.02
N LEU A 136 -1.84 -0.16 11.83
CA LEU A 136 -0.69 -1.04 12.09
C LEU A 136 -1.07 -2.31 12.86
N ASP A 137 -2.12 -2.26 13.65
CA ASP A 137 -2.73 -3.41 14.33
C ASP A 137 -3.19 -4.48 13.33
N LEU A 138 -3.75 -4.07 12.20
CA LEU A 138 -4.12 -4.98 11.12
C LEU A 138 -2.89 -5.65 10.48
N ASP A 139 -1.78 -4.93 10.34
CA ASP A 139 -0.52 -5.51 9.84
C ASP A 139 0.02 -6.59 10.80
N LEU A 140 -0.04 -6.34 12.12
CA LEU A 140 0.39 -7.32 13.13
C LEU A 140 -0.48 -8.57 13.11
N LEU A 141 -1.81 -8.38 13.05
CA LEU A 141 -2.77 -9.49 12.97
C LEU A 141 -2.54 -10.36 11.73
N LEU A 142 -2.27 -9.74 10.58
CA LEU A 142 -2.01 -10.44 9.33
C LEU A 142 -0.67 -11.19 9.37
N ALA A 143 0.35 -10.59 9.98
CA ALA A 143 1.64 -11.25 10.18
C ALA A 143 1.51 -12.50 11.07
N ASP A 144 0.72 -12.44 12.15
CA ASP A 144 0.41 -13.59 13.00
C ASP A 144 -0.32 -14.71 12.25
N GLN A 145 -1.09 -14.36 11.23
CA GLN A 145 -1.77 -15.32 10.33
C GLN A 145 -0.88 -15.83 9.19
N GLY A 146 0.38 -15.40 9.13
CA GLY A 146 1.36 -15.83 8.11
C GLY A 146 1.29 -15.06 6.79
N TYR A 147 0.58 -13.93 6.74
CA TYR A 147 0.58 -13.06 5.57
C TYR A 147 1.73 -12.07 5.62
N ASN A 148 2.27 -11.74 4.45
CA ASN A 148 3.41 -10.85 4.29
C ASN A 148 3.03 -9.59 3.51
N ARG A 149 3.54 -8.45 3.95
CA ARG A 149 3.39 -7.18 3.28
C ARG A 149 4.34 -7.08 2.08
N GLN A 150 3.87 -6.51 0.97
CA GLN A 150 4.70 -6.28 -0.22
C GLN A 150 5.66 -5.10 -0.07
N ALA A 151 5.11 -3.95 0.32
CA ALA A 151 5.89 -2.75 0.54
C ALA A 151 6.46 -2.76 1.96
N PRO A 152 7.74 -2.41 2.16
CA PRO A 152 8.30 -2.30 3.49
C PRO A 152 7.57 -1.21 4.29
N ASN A 153 7.21 -1.52 5.53
CA ASN A 153 6.78 -0.54 6.51
C ASN A 153 7.92 -0.35 7.52
N LEU A 154 8.58 0.79 7.47
CA LEU A 154 9.73 1.07 8.32
C LEU A 154 9.39 1.13 9.81
N LEU A 155 8.10 1.34 10.16
CA LEU A 155 7.63 1.31 11.55
C LEU A 155 7.50 -0.12 12.09
N LEU A 156 7.35 -1.11 11.19
CA LEU A 156 7.23 -2.53 11.52
C LEU A 156 8.50 -3.31 11.15
N ALA A 157 9.57 -2.64 10.72
CA ALA A 157 10.83 -3.30 10.46
C ALA A 157 11.31 -3.98 11.76
N PRO A 158 11.62 -5.29 11.74
CA PRO A 158 12.15 -5.94 12.92
C PRO A 158 13.41 -5.20 13.33
N GLY A 159 13.44 -4.72 14.58
CA GLY A 159 14.67 -4.20 15.17
C GLY A 159 15.70 -5.34 15.09
N ASN A 160 16.91 -5.04 14.62
CA ASN A 160 17.97 -6.01 14.67
C ASN A 160 18.09 -6.47 16.13
N GLU A 161 17.58 -7.66 16.41
CA GLU A 161 17.98 -8.39 17.60
C GLU A 161 19.45 -8.74 17.40
N ALA A 162 20.29 -7.98 18.08
CA ALA A 162 21.73 -8.22 18.15
C ALA A 162 22.03 -9.24 19.26
#